data_615440d61900f9c1518468743fcfc479
#
_entry.id   615440d61900f9c1518468743fcfc479
#
_cell.length_a   1.000
_cell.length_b   1.000
_cell.length_c   1.000
_cell.angle_alpha   90.00
_cell.angle_beta   90.00
_cell.angle_gamma   90.00
#
_symmetry.space_group_name_H-M   'P 1'
#
loop_
_entity.id
_entity.type
_entity.pdbx_description
1 polymer ?
#
loop_
_entity_poly.entity_id
_entity_poly.type
_entity_poly.pdbx_seq_one_letter_code
_entity_poly.pdbx_strand_id
1 'polypeptide(L)'
;MNSLYKSNIYQKYRGILISLIDVCIVLFSYLVAYMIQNNFFINEKTIALTKLLALGLFFMLLLHFIVLRLFKTQMSLWTYTGPNEIIRTFLSCFVCFLIMSYFVLKVHLFSIELIALAELLCFIFLLGARMLYRMARRYIVDVDRVDNCLIVGAGNGGYLLMNEIYHNMAYPYNVIGFLDDFKKKGTMLSGKPVLGTISEVERICQENNVRCIFITISSVTEERKQEILDLCTSTSIPTKIMRIFVGNDESNHISFEDIDIKDLLNRPSIDLKVDQIGSYLTNKVVCVTGAGGSIGSELCRQIIHFNPSKLIMVDINENALYMLKQEFLVMKRKKQMNDSIQLESLIVSIREREEIYKLMRNYKPDVVYHAAAHKHVPLMEDRPTEAIRNNIFGTKNVIDACCDCGISRFIMISTDKAVNPTNVMGATKRMTEMYMQSRNTKGGIHMAAVRFGNVLGSNGSVIPIFKEQIKNGGQVTVTHKDIKRYFMTIPEAAQLVLQAGFYANEREIFVLDMGKPVRIWDLADKMIRLAGLVPGRDIEIQEIGLRPGEKMFEELALEMEECHKTDNNLIFVHEKMDIDSKEVDSKLNKLKELMDQTDDKLQIKEVLMDMIKE
;
A
#
# COMPACT_ATOMS: atom_id res chain seq x y z
N MET A 1 -8.04 27.85 -22.89
CA MET A 1 -8.23 26.72 -23.83
C MET A 1 -8.93 25.50 -23.18
N ASN A 2 -8.72 25.23 -21.88
CA ASN A 2 -9.39 24.13 -21.16
C ASN A 2 -10.94 24.22 -21.12
N SER A 3 -11.55 25.40 -21.20
CA SER A 3 -13.01 25.56 -21.17
C SER A 3 -13.69 25.12 -22.47
N LEU A 4 -13.04 25.26 -23.60
CA LEU A 4 -13.53 24.84 -24.91
C LEU A 4 -13.57 23.30 -25.06
N TYR A 5 -12.61 22.58 -24.45
CA TYR A 5 -12.56 21.12 -24.52
C TYR A 5 -13.59 20.41 -23.62
N LYS A 6 -14.08 21.07 -22.59
CA LYS A 6 -15.16 20.58 -21.71
C LYS A 6 -16.56 20.87 -22.24
N SER A 7 -16.70 21.65 -23.33
CA SER A 7 -18.02 21.95 -23.88
C SER A 7 -18.57 20.73 -24.62
N ASN A 8 -19.79 20.32 -24.26
CA ASN A 8 -20.56 19.27 -24.96
C ASN A 8 -20.66 19.52 -26.48
N ILE A 9 -20.55 20.76 -26.92
CA ILE A 9 -20.58 21.20 -28.31
C ILE A 9 -19.32 20.70 -29.05
N TYR A 10 -18.14 20.88 -28.48
CA TYR A 10 -16.89 20.42 -29.11
C TYR A 10 -16.85 18.92 -29.31
N GLN A 11 -17.28 18.14 -28.31
CA GLN A 11 -17.30 16.67 -28.41
C GLN A 11 -18.28 16.20 -29.49
N LYS A 12 -19.41 16.88 -29.63
CA LYS A 12 -20.46 16.57 -30.65
C LYS A 12 -19.98 16.82 -32.07
N TYR A 13 -19.25 17.93 -32.32
CA TYR A 13 -18.84 18.34 -33.67
C TYR A 13 -17.39 18.03 -34.02
N ARG A 14 -16.63 17.42 -33.12
CA ARG A 14 -15.23 17.09 -33.32
C ARG A 14 -14.95 16.26 -34.57
N GLY A 15 -15.75 15.25 -34.85
CA GLY A 15 -15.60 14.40 -36.03
C GLY A 15 -15.76 15.18 -37.32
N ILE A 16 -16.70 16.14 -37.34
CA ILE A 16 -16.94 17.02 -38.50
C ILE A 16 -15.75 17.96 -38.70
N LEU A 17 -15.23 18.55 -37.62
CA LEU A 17 -14.09 19.47 -37.70
C LEU A 17 -12.83 18.75 -38.22
N ILE A 18 -12.54 17.53 -37.72
CA ILE A 18 -11.43 16.72 -38.21
C ILE A 18 -11.60 16.39 -39.69
N SER A 19 -12.81 16.01 -40.11
CA SER A 19 -13.08 15.70 -41.52
C SER A 19 -12.88 16.93 -42.43
N LEU A 20 -13.27 18.12 -41.97
CA LEU A 20 -13.01 19.36 -42.70
C LEU A 20 -11.51 19.65 -42.84
N ILE A 21 -10.75 19.49 -41.79
CA ILE A 21 -9.30 19.69 -41.82
C ILE A 21 -8.65 18.68 -42.78
N ASP A 22 -9.02 17.40 -42.73
CA ASP A 22 -8.48 16.37 -43.62
C ASP A 22 -8.82 16.71 -45.10
N VAL A 23 -10.03 17.17 -45.41
CA VAL A 23 -10.43 17.60 -46.74
C VAL A 23 -9.58 18.80 -47.21
N CYS A 24 -9.37 19.81 -46.36
CA CYS A 24 -8.50 20.94 -46.67
C CYS A 24 -7.04 20.48 -46.96
N ILE A 25 -6.52 19.53 -46.18
CA ILE A 25 -5.18 18.98 -46.39
C ILE A 25 -5.09 18.27 -47.75
N VAL A 26 -6.09 17.45 -48.10
CA VAL A 26 -6.14 16.77 -49.39
C VAL A 26 -6.12 17.79 -50.51
N LEU A 27 -6.99 18.81 -50.45
CA LEU A 27 -7.08 19.85 -51.45
C LEU A 27 -5.75 20.60 -51.60
N PHE A 28 -5.12 20.95 -50.49
CA PHE A 28 -3.83 21.61 -50.48
C PHE A 28 -2.72 20.72 -51.06
N SER A 29 -2.72 19.42 -50.80
CA SER A 29 -1.74 18.45 -51.32
C SER A 29 -1.78 18.38 -52.86
N TYR A 30 -3.00 18.29 -53.41
CA TYR A 30 -3.16 18.25 -54.88
C TYR A 30 -2.81 19.58 -55.55
N LEU A 31 -3.11 20.70 -54.91
CA LEU A 31 -2.74 22.01 -55.41
C LEU A 31 -1.19 22.16 -55.42
N VAL A 32 -0.52 21.76 -54.37
CA VAL A 32 0.96 21.79 -54.29
C VAL A 32 1.57 20.86 -55.34
N ALA A 33 1.06 19.62 -55.50
CA ALA A 33 1.52 18.69 -56.51
C ALA A 33 1.38 19.27 -57.94
N TYR A 34 0.24 19.89 -58.22
CA TYR A 34 0.00 20.54 -59.51
C TYR A 34 0.96 21.71 -59.74
N MET A 35 1.22 22.55 -58.75
CA MET A 35 2.18 23.65 -58.83
C MET A 35 3.60 23.15 -59.09
N ILE A 36 4.01 22.11 -58.39
CA ILE A 36 5.36 21.48 -58.59
C ILE A 36 5.50 20.96 -60.02
N GLN A 37 4.51 20.23 -60.54
CA GLN A 37 4.55 19.66 -61.88
C GLN A 37 4.58 20.75 -62.99
N ASN A 38 3.97 21.90 -62.77
CA ASN A 38 3.96 23.00 -63.73
C ASN A 38 5.02 24.08 -63.45
N ASN A 39 6.07 23.77 -62.71
CA ASN A 39 7.16 24.68 -62.32
C ASN A 39 6.66 26.03 -61.78
N PHE A 40 5.57 26.04 -61.02
CA PHE A 40 4.92 27.23 -60.48
C PHE A 40 4.39 28.24 -61.50
N PHE A 41 4.33 27.90 -62.82
CA PHE A 41 3.72 28.75 -63.83
C PHE A 41 2.24 28.44 -64.05
N ILE A 42 1.39 29.47 -63.96
CA ILE A 42 -0.03 29.38 -64.26
C ILE A 42 -0.23 29.83 -65.71
N ASN A 43 -0.49 28.90 -66.64
CA ASN A 43 -0.76 29.19 -68.02
C ASN A 43 -2.26 29.46 -68.27
N GLU A 44 -2.62 30.30 -69.26
CA GLU A 44 -4.02 30.60 -69.63
C GLU A 44 -4.81 29.33 -70.02
N LYS A 45 -4.20 28.29 -70.55
CA LYS A 45 -4.82 26.96 -70.74
C LYS A 45 -5.31 26.32 -69.45
N THR A 46 -4.75 26.69 -68.30
CA THR A 46 -5.12 26.22 -66.98
C THR A 46 -6.51 26.78 -66.55
N ILE A 47 -6.86 27.99 -67.00
CA ILE A 47 -8.11 28.65 -66.65
C ILE A 47 -9.30 28.06 -67.43
N ALA A 48 -9.10 27.65 -68.68
CA ALA A 48 -10.17 27.01 -69.47
C ALA A 48 -10.52 25.59 -68.99
N LEU A 49 -9.58 24.93 -68.31
CA LEU A 49 -9.74 23.59 -67.72
C LEU A 49 -10.53 23.65 -66.38
N THR A 50 -10.80 24.82 -65.82
CA THR A 50 -11.34 24.97 -64.45
C THR A 50 -12.69 24.29 -64.20
N LYS A 51 -13.61 24.24 -65.16
CA LYS A 51 -14.91 23.58 -65.00
C LYS A 51 -14.78 22.03 -65.00
N LEU A 52 -13.95 21.48 -65.82
CA LEU A 52 -13.68 20.02 -65.87
C LEU A 52 -12.83 19.59 -64.69
N LEU A 53 -11.86 20.43 -64.31
CA LEU A 53 -11.07 20.31 -63.07
C LEU A 53 -11.97 20.35 -61.81
N ALA A 54 -12.98 21.18 -61.76
CA ALA A 54 -13.89 21.28 -60.60
C ALA A 54 -14.69 19.99 -60.37
N LEU A 55 -15.13 19.30 -61.42
CA LEU A 55 -15.82 18.01 -61.30
C LEU A 55 -14.86 16.89 -60.88
N GLY A 56 -13.66 16.89 -61.43
CA GLY A 56 -12.59 15.96 -61.04
C GLY A 56 -12.13 16.14 -59.62
N LEU A 57 -11.95 17.38 -59.15
CA LEU A 57 -11.66 17.74 -57.77
C LEU A 57 -12.77 17.30 -56.79
N PHE A 58 -14.03 17.50 -57.16
CA PHE A 58 -15.16 17.05 -56.36
C PHE A 58 -15.15 15.52 -56.18
N PHE A 59 -14.98 14.78 -57.26
CA PHE A 59 -14.87 13.31 -57.22
C PHE A 59 -13.69 12.84 -56.34
N MET A 60 -12.56 13.47 -56.49
CA MET A 60 -11.35 13.19 -55.70
C MET A 60 -11.58 13.44 -54.21
N LEU A 61 -12.15 14.58 -53.83
CA LEU A 61 -12.47 14.92 -52.44
C LEU A 61 -13.49 13.94 -51.84
N LEU A 62 -14.50 13.57 -52.61
CA LEU A 62 -15.52 12.60 -52.22
C LEU A 62 -14.89 11.22 -52.00
N LEU A 63 -14.01 10.78 -52.90
CA LEU A 63 -13.28 9.53 -52.78
C LEU A 63 -12.42 9.48 -51.50
N HIS A 64 -11.60 10.53 -51.29
CA HIS A 64 -10.79 10.63 -50.07
C HIS A 64 -11.66 10.64 -48.81
N PHE A 65 -12.73 11.39 -48.79
CA PHE A 65 -13.66 11.43 -47.67
C PHE A 65 -14.20 10.02 -47.33
N ILE A 66 -14.63 9.27 -48.34
CA ILE A 66 -15.16 7.90 -48.19
C ILE A 66 -14.07 6.97 -47.70
N VAL A 67 -12.90 6.97 -48.33
CA VAL A 67 -11.78 6.06 -47.99
C VAL A 67 -11.26 6.35 -46.59
N LEU A 68 -10.99 7.61 -46.23
CA LEU A 68 -10.56 8.00 -44.89
C LEU A 68 -11.57 7.59 -43.82
N ARG A 69 -12.88 7.62 -44.17
CA ARG A 69 -13.95 7.17 -43.25
C ARG A 69 -13.99 5.65 -43.12
N LEU A 70 -13.79 4.90 -44.19
CA LEU A 70 -13.71 3.42 -44.17
C LEU A 70 -12.55 2.93 -43.32
N PHE A 71 -11.38 3.57 -43.43
CA PHE A 71 -10.22 3.28 -42.63
C PHE A 71 -10.28 3.84 -41.19
N LYS A 72 -11.39 4.51 -40.82
CA LYS A 72 -11.65 5.12 -39.52
C LYS A 72 -10.58 6.13 -39.06
N THR A 73 -9.83 6.72 -39.97
CA THR A 73 -8.78 7.71 -39.65
C THR A 73 -9.35 8.99 -39.03
N GLN A 74 -10.62 9.33 -39.33
CA GLN A 74 -11.34 10.48 -38.79
C GLN A 74 -11.89 10.25 -37.37
N MET A 75 -11.99 8.99 -36.91
CA MET A 75 -12.43 8.65 -35.56
C MET A 75 -11.26 8.58 -34.57
N SER A 76 -10.05 8.70 -35.06
CA SER A 76 -8.83 8.65 -34.28
C SER A 76 -8.70 9.85 -33.34
N LEU A 77 -8.20 9.57 -32.14
CA LEU A 77 -7.81 10.61 -31.19
C LEU A 77 -6.41 11.09 -31.54
N TRP A 78 -6.27 12.25 -32.16
CA TRP A 78 -4.97 12.81 -32.57
C TRP A 78 -3.93 12.90 -31.43
N THR A 79 -4.41 12.89 -30.18
CA THR A 79 -3.57 12.84 -28.98
C THR A 79 -2.82 11.54 -28.81
N TYR A 80 -3.31 10.45 -29.40
CA TYR A 80 -2.76 9.09 -29.22
C TYR A 80 -2.30 8.49 -30.56
N THR A 81 -1.93 9.33 -31.53
CA THR A 81 -1.42 8.86 -32.83
C THR A 81 -0.24 7.91 -32.64
N GLY A 82 -0.43 6.65 -33.03
CA GLY A 82 0.56 5.57 -32.89
C GLY A 82 0.86 4.88 -34.21
N PRO A 83 1.70 3.83 -34.23
CA PRO A 83 2.09 3.10 -35.44
C PRO A 83 0.91 2.59 -36.27
N ASN A 84 -0.14 2.14 -35.64
CA ASN A 84 -1.34 1.64 -36.32
C ASN A 84 -2.05 2.72 -37.14
N GLU A 85 -1.99 3.98 -36.72
CA GLU A 85 -2.59 5.09 -37.45
C GLU A 85 -1.76 5.53 -38.64
N ILE A 86 -0.44 5.46 -38.52
CA ILE A 86 0.48 5.67 -39.64
C ILE A 86 0.15 4.67 -40.74
N ILE A 87 0.02 3.38 -40.40
CA ILE A 87 -0.33 2.31 -41.34
C ILE A 87 -1.72 2.57 -41.97
N ARG A 88 -2.73 2.92 -41.18
CA ARG A 88 -4.09 3.20 -41.71
C ARG A 88 -4.10 4.41 -42.65
N THR A 89 -3.40 5.48 -42.31
CA THR A 89 -3.27 6.67 -43.16
C THR A 89 -2.55 6.34 -44.46
N PHE A 90 -1.45 5.57 -44.37
CA PHE A 90 -0.73 5.11 -45.57
C PHE A 90 -1.62 4.27 -46.49
N LEU A 91 -2.30 3.25 -45.93
CA LEU A 91 -3.21 2.38 -46.69
C LEU A 91 -4.36 3.17 -47.33
N SER A 92 -4.91 4.18 -46.65
CA SER A 92 -5.97 5.00 -47.21
C SER A 92 -5.49 5.84 -48.42
N CYS A 93 -4.33 6.47 -48.32
CA CYS A 93 -3.74 7.21 -49.45
C CYS A 93 -3.36 6.25 -50.59
N PHE A 94 -2.84 5.07 -50.27
CA PHE A 94 -2.49 4.07 -51.31
C PHE A 94 -3.73 3.56 -52.06
N VAL A 95 -4.84 3.30 -51.39
CA VAL A 95 -6.11 2.92 -52.04
C VAL A 95 -6.64 4.06 -52.89
N CYS A 96 -6.58 5.33 -52.44
CA CYS A 96 -6.93 6.47 -53.23
C CYS A 96 -6.04 6.58 -54.50
N PHE A 97 -4.73 6.37 -54.38
CA PHE A 97 -3.79 6.33 -55.49
C PHE A 97 -4.20 5.30 -56.55
N LEU A 98 -4.49 4.07 -56.13
CA LEU A 98 -4.89 2.98 -57.06
C LEU A 98 -6.15 3.32 -57.82
N ILE A 99 -7.19 3.80 -57.10
CA ILE A 99 -8.47 4.15 -57.73
C ILE A 99 -8.32 5.34 -58.69
N MET A 100 -7.63 6.38 -58.26
CA MET A 100 -7.40 7.57 -59.08
C MET A 100 -6.52 7.24 -60.30
N SER A 101 -5.49 6.43 -60.18
CA SER A 101 -4.66 5.97 -61.27
C SER A 101 -5.46 5.18 -62.31
N TYR A 102 -6.38 4.29 -61.86
CA TYR A 102 -7.30 3.62 -62.78
C TYR A 102 -8.18 4.58 -63.59
N PHE A 103 -8.74 5.59 -62.93
CA PHE A 103 -9.58 6.62 -63.60
C PHE A 103 -8.76 7.45 -64.60
N VAL A 104 -7.51 7.83 -64.25
CA VAL A 104 -6.64 8.61 -65.12
C VAL A 104 -6.27 7.82 -66.39
N LEU A 105 -6.00 6.51 -66.27
CA LEU A 105 -5.76 5.66 -67.43
C LEU A 105 -6.95 5.56 -68.41
N LYS A 106 -8.19 5.75 -67.90
CA LYS A 106 -9.41 5.72 -68.72
C LYS A 106 -9.78 7.08 -69.33
N VAL A 107 -9.53 8.16 -68.60
CA VAL A 107 -10.06 9.51 -68.97
C VAL A 107 -8.95 10.42 -69.51
N HIS A 108 -7.69 10.10 -69.32
CA HIS A 108 -6.49 10.83 -69.79
C HIS A 108 -6.45 12.32 -69.36
N LEU A 109 -7.09 12.70 -68.26
CA LEU A 109 -7.22 14.09 -67.78
C LEU A 109 -5.99 14.57 -66.99
N PHE A 110 -5.29 13.68 -66.30
CA PHE A 110 -4.12 13.96 -65.46
C PHE A 110 -3.01 12.95 -65.72
N SER A 111 -1.76 13.27 -65.32
CA SER A 111 -0.68 12.30 -65.36
C SER A 111 -0.67 11.45 -64.10
N ILE A 112 -0.22 10.19 -64.23
CA ILE A 112 -0.08 9.29 -63.09
C ILE A 112 0.96 9.84 -62.09
N GLU A 113 1.97 10.54 -62.59
CA GLU A 113 3.03 11.19 -61.79
C GLU A 113 2.43 12.27 -60.85
N LEU A 114 1.47 13.07 -61.37
CA LEU A 114 0.78 14.06 -60.56
C LEU A 114 0.02 13.42 -59.39
N ILE A 115 -0.67 12.31 -59.66
CA ILE A 115 -1.45 11.63 -58.61
C ILE A 115 -0.52 11.01 -57.60
N ALA A 116 0.56 10.37 -58.04
CA ALA A 116 1.56 9.76 -57.14
C ALA A 116 2.19 10.81 -56.22
N LEU A 117 2.54 11.99 -56.79
CA LEU A 117 3.09 13.10 -55.99
C LEU A 117 2.04 13.67 -55.01
N ALA A 118 0.80 13.84 -55.48
CA ALA A 118 -0.29 14.38 -54.65
C ALA A 118 -0.61 13.46 -53.46
N GLU A 119 -0.67 12.14 -53.70
CA GLU A 119 -0.96 11.17 -52.61
C GLU A 119 0.21 11.03 -51.63
N LEU A 120 1.44 11.14 -52.10
CA LEU A 120 2.60 11.19 -51.21
C LEU A 120 2.55 12.44 -50.31
N LEU A 121 2.28 13.60 -50.88
CA LEU A 121 2.13 14.85 -50.16
C LEU A 121 0.93 14.78 -49.19
N CYS A 122 -0.19 14.18 -49.62
CA CYS A 122 -1.37 13.97 -48.78
C CYS A 122 -1.04 13.14 -47.54
N PHE A 123 -0.31 12.02 -47.71
CA PHE A 123 0.17 11.19 -46.61
C PHE A 123 1.05 12.00 -45.63
N ILE A 124 2.04 12.73 -46.19
CA ILE A 124 2.98 13.54 -45.37
C ILE A 124 2.24 14.61 -44.58
N PHE A 125 1.32 15.36 -45.21
CA PHE A 125 0.62 16.47 -44.57
C PHE A 125 -0.42 15.98 -43.56
N LEU A 126 -1.16 14.90 -43.87
CA LEU A 126 -2.10 14.28 -42.92
C LEU A 126 -1.38 13.77 -41.66
N LEU A 127 -0.25 13.11 -41.85
CA LEU A 127 0.55 12.62 -40.72
C LEU A 127 1.20 13.78 -39.96
N GLY A 128 1.77 14.74 -40.70
CA GLY A 128 2.39 15.95 -40.13
C GLY A 128 1.43 16.77 -39.28
N ALA A 129 0.20 17.01 -39.75
CA ALA A 129 -0.83 17.73 -39.00
C ALA A 129 -1.17 17.03 -37.68
N ARG A 130 -1.28 15.68 -37.66
CA ARG A 130 -1.54 14.90 -36.46
C ARG A 130 -0.36 14.95 -35.49
N MET A 131 0.87 14.86 -35.99
CA MET A 131 2.09 14.96 -35.18
C MET A 131 2.28 16.37 -34.59
N LEU A 132 2.07 17.42 -35.39
CA LEU A 132 2.14 18.81 -34.92
C LEU A 132 1.13 19.08 -33.82
N TYR A 133 -0.11 18.61 -33.99
CA TYR A 133 -1.15 18.74 -32.97
C TYR A 133 -0.73 18.04 -31.67
N ARG A 134 -0.19 16.81 -31.76
CA ARG A 134 0.31 16.07 -30.60
C ARG A 134 1.45 16.81 -29.89
N MET A 135 2.41 17.36 -30.65
CA MET A 135 3.53 18.12 -30.11
C MET A 135 3.06 19.44 -29.46
N ALA A 136 2.20 20.20 -30.15
CA ALA A 136 1.67 21.46 -29.62
C ALA A 136 0.88 21.23 -28.32
N ARG A 137 0.06 20.19 -28.27
CA ARG A 137 -0.68 19.84 -27.05
C ARG A 137 0.23 19.45 -25.90
N ARG A 138 1.31 18.69 -26.19
CA ARG A 138 2.30 18.32 -25.17
C ARG A 138 2.98 19.56 -24.59
N TYR A 139 3.37 20.49 -25.45
CA TYR A 139 4.00 21.75 -25.03
C TYR A 139 3.06 22.61 -24.16
N ILE A 140 1.79 22.74 -24.54
CA ILE A 140 0.79 23.52 -23.79
C ILE A 140 0.52 22.91 -22.42
N VAL A 141 0.48 21.58 -22.31
CA VAL A 141 0.27 20.87 -21.03
C VAL A 141 1.46 21.03 -20.08
N ASP A 142 2.67 21.06 -20.61
CA ASP A 142 3.88 21.25 -19.79
C ASP A 142 3.97 22.65 -19.17
N VAL A 143 3.39 23.67 -19.79
CA VAL A 143 3.38 25.06 -19.27
C VAL A 143 2.49 25.22 -18.03
N ASP A 144 1.43 24.42 -17.90
CA ASP A 144 0.50 24.46 -16.76
C ASP A 144 0.99 23.67 -15.51
N ARG A 145 2.15 23.01 -15.60
CA ARG A 145 2.72 22.20 -14.50
C ARG A 145 3.71 23.01 -13.69
N VAL A 146 3.41 23.21 -12.42
CA VAL A 146 4.13 24.12 -11.53
C VAL A 146 5.18 23.42 -10.67
N ASP A 147 4.95 22.15 -10.30
CA ASP A 147 5.79 21.44 -9.35
C ASP A 147 6.86 20.58 -10.05
N ASN A 148 8.11 21.01 -9.97
CA ASN A 148 9.21 20.22 -10.48
C ASN A 148 9.35 18.91 -9.70
N CYS A 149 9.40 17.78 -10.42
CA CYS A 149 9.60 16.48 -9.81
C CYS A 149 10.77 15.72 -10.45
N LEU A 150 11.38 14.88 -9.64
CA LEU A 150 12.51 14.03 -9.98
C LEU A 150 12.10 12.56 -9.85
N ILE A 151 12.47 11.72 -10.83
CA ILE A 151 12.16 10.29 -10.80
C ILE A 151 13.44 9.51 -10.51
N VAL A 152 13.41 8.70 -9.46
CA VAL A 152 14.49 7.79 -9.08
C VAL A 152 14.21 6.42 -9.70
N GLY A 153 15.05 6.03 -10.66
CA GLY A 153 14.91 4.86 -11.52
C GLY A 153 14.52 5.21 -12.95
N ALA A 154 15.45 5.07 -13.90
CA ALA A 154 15.23 5.30 -15.33
C ALA A 154 14.92 4.00 -16.10
N GLY A 155 14.34 3.01 -15.44
CA GLY A 155 13.86 1.74 -16.01
C GLY A 155 12.42 1.81 -16.53
N ASN A 156 11.80 0.62 -16.69
CA ASN A 156 10.39 0.52 -17.10
C ASN A 156 9.44 1.22 -16.14
N GLY A 157 9.69 1.15 -14.82
CA GLY A 157 8.88 1.85 -13.82
C GLY A 157 8.89 3.35 -14.02
N GLY A 158 10.08 3.95 -14.23
CA GLY A 158 10.22 5.38 -14.50
C GLY A 158 9.56 5.81 -15.81
N TYR A 159 9.64 4.98 -16.85
CA TYR A 159 8.93 5.20 -18.10
C TYR A 159 7.41 5.19 -17.94
N LEU A 160 6.87 4.19 -17.23
CA LEU A 160 5.44 4.07 -16.97
C LEU A 160 4.92 5.24 -16.15
N LEU A 161 5.64 5.60 -15.08
CA LEU A 161 5.31 6.74 -14.24
C LEU A 161 5.28 8.05 -15.04
N MET A 162 6.31 8.29 -15.84
CA MET A 162 6.39 9.50 -16.63
C MET A 162 5.22 9.59 -17.62
N ASN A 163 4.86 8.48 -18.28
CA ASN A 163 3.69 8.44 -19.17
C ASN A 163 2.39 8.72 -18.40
N GLU A 164 2.21 8.15 -17.21
CA GLU A 164 1.03 8.41 -16.39
C GLU A 164 0.93 9.87 -15.98
N ILE A 165 2.03 10.48 -15.51
CA ILE A 165 2.07 11.90 -15.19
C ILE A 165 1.73 12.75 -16.41
N TYR A 166 2.22 12.41 -17.61
CA TYR A 166 1.94 13.19 -18.82
C TYR A 166 0.51 13.00 -19.36
N HIS A 167 -0.07 11.83 -19.21
CA HIS A 167 -1.42 11.55 -19.71
C HIS A 167 -2.52 12.01 -18.76
N ASN A 168 -2.25 12.08 -17.46
CA ASN A 168 -3.21 12.48 -16.47
C ASN A 168 -3.02 13.94 -16.06
N MET A 169 -3.92 14.80 -16.54
CA MET A 169 -3.90 16.26 -16.26
C MET A 169 -4.18 16.61 -14.79
N ALA A 170 -4.59 15.65 -13.96
CA ALA A 170 -4.81 15.88 -12.54
C ALA A 170 -3.48 16.04 -11.77
N TYR A 171 -2.37 15.58 -12.33
CA TYR A 171 -1.05 15.69 -11.69
C TYR A 171 -0.38 17.02 -12.05
N PRO A 172 -0.02 17.86 -11.05
CA PRO A 172 0.60 19.18 -11.28
C PRO A 172 2.12 19.07 -11.53
N TYR A 173 2.68 17.86 -11.69
CA TYR A 173 4.10 17.60 -11.70
C TYR A 173 4.75 17.83 -13.06
N ASN A 174 5.86 18.57 -13.08
CA ASN A 174 6.76 18.71 -14.20
C ASN A 174 8.01 17.82 -13.97
N VAL A 175 8.13 16.74 -14.73
CA VAL A 175 9.31 15.84 -14.64
C VAL A 175 10.53 16.55 -15.20
N ILE A 176 11.55 16.82 -14.39
CA ILE A 176 12.80 17.44 -14.83
C ILE A 176 13.79 16.43 -15.39
N GLY A 177 13.80 15.20 -14.87
CA GLY A 177 14.69 14.12 -15.30
C GLY A 177 14.65 12.93 -14.37
N PHE A 178 15.64 12.07 -14.53
CA PHE A 178 15.80 10.80 -13.81
C PHE A 178 17.12 10.75 -13.06
N LEU A 179 17.15 9.96 -11.97
CA LEU A 179 18.38 9.48 -11.33
C LEU A 179 18.47 7.97 -11.52
N ASP A 180 19.66 7.47 -11.89
CA ASP A 180 19.86 6.03 -12.10
C ASP A 180 21.34 5.69 -11.95
N ASP A 181 21.66 4.61 -11.25
CA ASP A 181 23.05 4.21 -11.01
C ASP A 181 23.66 3.43 -12.20
N PHE A 182 22.81 2.84 -13.04
CA PHE A 182 23.23 1.99 -14.16
C PHE A 182 23.24 2.73 -15.50
N LYS A 183 22.50 3.82 -15.62
CA LYS A 183 22.42 4.60 -16.87
C LYS A 183 23.31 5.82 -16.81
N LYS A 184 24.02 6.06 -17.93
CA LYS A 184 24.93 7.21 -18.03
C LYS A 184 24.17 8.53 -17.97
N LYS A 185 24.76 9.53 -17.29
CA LYS A 185 24.29 10.91 -17.29
C LYS A 185 24.11 11.42 -18.73
N GLY A 186 22.99 12.09 -18.99
CA GLY A 186 22.62 12.58 -20.32
C GLY A 186 21.85 11.57 -21.19
N THR A 187 21.69 10.29 -20.77
CA THR A 187 20.80 9.36 -21.47
C THR A 187 19.36 9.89 -21.44
N MET A 188 18.69 9.89 -22.60
CA MET A 188 17.33 10.41 -22.72
C MET A 188 16.29 9.30 -22.60
N LEU A 189 15.30 9.48 -21.73
CA LEU A 189 14.12 8.60 -21.60
C LEU A 189 12.86 9.43 -21.83
N SER A 190 12.15 9.16 -22.93
CA SER A 190 10.95 9.90 -23.35
C SER A 190 11.12 11.43 -23.39
N GLY A 191 12.31 11.91 -23.77
CA GLY A 191 12.61 13.34 -23.89
C GLY A 191 13.08 14.03 -22.62
N LYS A 192 13.30 13.29 -21.51
CA LYS A 192 13.90 13.80 -20.27
C LYS A 192 15.22 13.10 -19.97
N PRO A 193 16.25 13.84 -19.49
CA PRO A 193 17.59 13.29 -19.29
C PRO A 193 17.73 12.54 -17.96
N VAL A 194 18.67 11.59 -17.92
CA VAL A 194 19.26 11.12 -16.66
C VAL A 194 20.23 12.19 -16.19
N LEU A 195 19.95 12.79 -15.02
CA LEU A 195 20.68 13.93 -14.47
C LEU A 195 21.93 13.52 -13.69
N GLY A 196 21.93 12.31 -13.13
CA GLY A 196 23.05 11.78 -12.34
C GLY A 196 22.72 10.46 -11.68
N THR A 197 23.56 10.06 -10.73
CA THR A 197 23.38 8.89 -9.87
C THR A 197 22.44 9.19 -8.69
N ILE A 198 21.95 8.16 -8.04
CA ILE A 198 21.02 8.30 -6.90
C ILE A 198 21.70 9.00 -5.71
N SER A 199 23.00 8.80 -5.52
CA SER A 199 23.78 9.47 -4.47
C SER A 199 23.84 11.00 -4.63
N GLU A 200 23.58 11.53 -5.83
CA GLU A 200 23.57 12.96 -6.12
C GLU A 200 22.20 13.63 -5.91
N VAL A 201 21.23 12.91 -5.34
CA VAL A 201 19.82 13.34 -5.21
C VAL A 201 19.70 14.71 -4.53
N GLU A 202 20.40 14.94 -3.43
CA GLU A 202 20.33 16.19 -2.66
C GLU A 202 20.79 17.39 -3.50
N ARG A 203 21.97 17.28 -4.14
CA ARG A 203 22.51 18.33 -5.00
C ARG A 203 21.58 18.66 -6.17
N ILE A 204 21.11 17.60 -6.87
CA ILE A 204 20.25 17.78 -8.05
C ILE A 204 18.89 18.36 -7.68
N CYS A 205 18.35 18.01 -6.52
CA CYS A 205 17.12 18.59 -6.01
C CYS A 205 17.25 20.07 -5.73
N GLN A 206 18.36 20.51 -5.13
CA GLN A 206 18.63 21.91 -4.84
C GLN A 206 18.85 22.73 -6.13
N GLU A 207 19.69 22.23 -7.06
CA GLU A 207 19.98 22.90 -8.33
C GLU A 207 18.73 23.12 -9.21
N ASN A 208 17.74 22.24 -9.12
CA ASN A 208 16.56 22.24 -10.00
C ASN A 208 15.24 22.60 -9.29
N ASN A 209 15.28 23.06 -8.05
CA ASN A 209 14.08 23.40 -7.25
C ASN A 209 13.03 22.29 -7.27
N VAL A 210 13.44 21.05 -6.98
CA VAL A 210 12.55 19.89 -6.93
C VAL A 210 11.60 20.00 -5.75
N ARG A 211 10.32 19.75 -5.98
CA ARG A 211 9.27 19.76 -4.95
C ARG A 211 8.69 18.40 -4.62
N CYS A 212 8.97 17.38 -5.45
CA CYS A 212 8.52 16.02 -5.20
C CYS A 212 9.51 15.03 -5.82
N ILE A 213 9.80 13.95 -5.11
CA ILE A 213 10.62 12.84 -5.59
C ILE A 213 9.72 11.62 -5.76
N PHE A 214 9.86 10.91 -6.87
CA PHE A 214 9.19 9.64 -7.12
C PHE A 214 10.18 8.49 -7.20
N ILE A 215 9.97 7.45 -6.41
CA ILE A 215 10.79 6.23 -6.43
C ILE A 215 10.05 5.16 -7.24
N THR A 216 10.69 4.66 -8.30
CA THR A 216 10.11 3.67 -9.23
C THR A 216 10.91 2.38 -9.33
N ILE A 217 11.83 2.16 -8.39
CA ILE A 217 12.75 1.01 -8.41
C ILE A 217 12.07 -0.19 -7.75
N SER A 218 11.91 -1.29 -8.51
CA SER A 218 11.26 -2.53 -8.06
C SER A 218 12.20 -3.74 -8.01
N SER A 219 13.38 -3.68 -8.63
CA SER A 219 14.26 -4.83 -8.85
C SER A 219 15.65 -4.65 -8.24
N VAL A 220 15.70 -4.23 -6.97
CA VAL A 220 16.93 -4.11 -6.17
C VAL A 220 16.80 -4.92 -4.89
N THR A 221 17.93 -5.22 -4.23
CA THR A 221 17.91 -5.85 -2.90
C THR A 221 17.24 -4.94 -1.88
N GLU A 222 16.69 -5.50 -0.82
CA GLU A 222 16.00 -4.71 0.22
C GLU A 222 16.97 -3.72 0.90
N GLU A 223 18.26 -4.09 1.07
CA GLU A 223 19.29 -3.19 1.60
C GLU A 223 19.46 -1.96 0.70
N ARG A 224 19.56 -2.18 -0.64
CA ARG A 224 19.71 -1.07 -1.58
C ARG A 224 18.47 -0.19 -1.66
N LYS A 225 17.30 -0.79 -1.56
CA LYS A 225 16.03 -0.06 -1.50
C LYS A 225 15.98 0.87 -0.28
N GLN A 226 16.45 0.36 0.88
CA GLN A 226 16.53 1.15 2.11
C GLN A 226 17.51 2.33 1.99
N GLU A 227 18.69 2.10 1.41
CA GLU A 227 19.65 3.18 1.15
C GLU A 227 19.04 4.28 0.25
N ILE A 228 18.32 3.89 -0.80
CA ILE A 228 17.65 4.82 -1.70
C ILE A 228 16.57 5.63 -0.96
N LEU A 229 15.76 4.96 -0.13
CA LEU A 229 14.76 5.61 0.70
C LEU A 229 15.40 6.60 1.67
N ASP A 230 16.47 6.22 2.35
CA ASP A 230 17.19 7.07 3.29
C ASP A 230 17.81 8.28 2.58
N LEU A 231 18.41 8.12 1.41
CA LEU A 231 18.93 9.21 0.59
C LEU A 231 17.84 10.19 0.12
N CYS A 232 16.69 9.67 -0.35
CA CYS A 232 15.60 10.53 -0.78
C CYS A 232 14.94 11.27 0.39
N THR A 233 14.71 10.59 1.51
CA THR A 233 14.10 11.21 2.69
C THR A 233 15.02 12.22 3.39
N SER A 234 16.36 12.07 3.30
CA SER A 234 17.31 13.05 3.85
C SER A 234 17.17 14.44 3.23
N THR A 235 16.65 14.54 2.00
CA THR A 235 16.43 15.84 1.33
C THR A 235 15.30 16.67 1.95
N SER A 236 14.47 16.09 2.81
CA SER A 236 13.21 16.70 3.34
C SER A 236 12.22 17.13 2.26
N ILE A 237 12.33 16.58 1.04
CA ILE A 237 11.39 16.79 -0.05
C ILE A 237 10.33 15.68 -0.02
N PRO A 238 9.02 15.99 -0.18
CA PRO A 238 7.98 14.99 -0.27
C PRO A 238 8.33 13.89 -1.27
N THR A 239 8.42 12.66 -0.79
CA THR A 239 8.84 11.51 -1.59
C THR A 239 7.70 10.50 -1.66
N LYS A 240 7.42 10.00 -2.88
CA LYS A 240 6.34 9.04 -3.16
C LYS A 240 6.91 7.78 -3.80
N ILE A 241 6.31 6.64 -3.45
CA ILE A 241 6.65 5.34 -4.07
C ILE A 241 5.56 4.99 -5.08
N MET A 242 5.99 4.57 -6.27
CA MET A 242 5.10 3.99 -7.27
C MET A 242 4.77 2.55 -6.88
N ARG A 243 3.46 2.24 -6.81
CA ARG A 243 2.95 0.87 -6.68
C ARG A 243 2.14 0.50 -7.91
N ILE A 244 2.38 -0.69 -8.42
CA ILE A 244 1.63 -1.26 -9.55
C ILE A 244 0.62 -2.24 -8.96
N PHE A 245 -0.67 -1.93 -9.07
CA PHE A 245 -1.72 -2.86 -8.73
C PHE A 245 -2.14 -3.62 -9.99
N VAL A 246 -1.99 -4.94 -9.95
CA VAL A 246 -2.54 -5.82 -10.98
C VAL A 246 -4.02 -6.01 -10.64
N GLY A 247 -4.91 -5.29 -11.32
CA GLY A 247 -6.36 -5.48 -11.18
C GLY A 247 -6.81 -6.79 -11.82
N ASN A 248 -7.93 -7.34 -11.34
CA ASN A 248 -8.56 -8.55 -11.92
C ASN A 248 -8.99 -8.37 -13.39
N ASP A 249 -8.99 -7.14 -13.92
CA ASP A 249 -9.45 -6.76 -15.27
C ASP A 249 -8.31 -6.43 -16.24
N GLU A 250 -7.10 -7.01 -16.09
CA GLU A 250 -5.91 -6.74 -16.92
C GLU A 250 -5.48 -5.25 -17.01
N SER A 251 -6.12 -4.35 -16.30
CA SER A 251 -5.70 -2.95 -16.22
C SER A 251 -4.73 -2.76 -15.05
N ASN A 252 -3.46 -2.57 -15.36
CA ASN A 252 -2.47 -2.15 -14.38
C ASN A 252 -2.78 -0.71 -13.94
N HIS A 253 -3.30 -0.54 -12.74
CA HIS A 253 -3.45 0.78 -12.14
C HIS A 253 -2.15 1.16 -11.43
N ILE A 254 -1.56 2.27 -11.86
CA ILE A 254 -0.42 2.88 -11.18
C ILE A 254 -0.99 3.82 -10.12
N SER A 255 -0.63 3.61 -8.86
CA SER A 255 -0.90 4.54 -7.78
C SER A 255 0.40 5.09 -7.20
N PHE A 256 0.32 6.29 -6.67
CA PHE A 256 1.41 6.94 -5.94
C PHE A 256 1.00 7.04 -4.50
N GLU A 257 1.77 6.43 -3.65
CA GLU A 257 1.56 6.50 -2.21
C GLU A 257 2.72 7.28 -1.58
N ASP A 258 2.40 8.08 -0.58
CA ASP A 258 3.42 8.67 0.27
C ASP A 258 4.18 7.54 0.96
N ILE A 259 5.49 7.72 1.17
CA ILE A 259 6.28 6.74 1.90
C ILE A 259 5.66 6.56 3.28
N ASP A 260 5.26 5.34 3.60
CA ASP A 260 4.82 5.00 4.94
C ASP A 260 6.02 4.57 5.79
N ILE A 261 5.88 4.71 7.10
CA ILE A 261 6.91 4.31 8.07
C ILE A 261 7.27 2.82 7.95
N LYS A 262 6.31 1.98 7.54
CA LYS A 262 6.56 0.56 7.24
C LYS A 262 7.62 0.35 6.16
N ASP A 263 7.68 1.26 5.17
CA ASP A 263 8.65 1.17 4.06
C ASP A 263 10.07 1.52 4.54
N LEU A 264 10.20 2.28 5.65
CA LEU A 264 11.48 2.66 6.25
C LEU A 264 12.09 1.60 7.17
N LEU A 265 11.36 0.54 7.50
CA LEU A 265 11.80 -0.44 8.50
C LEU A 265 12.40 -1.72 7.92
N ASN A 266 12.57 -1.77 6.60
CA ASN A 266 13.25 -2.86 5.87
C ASN A 266 12.84 -4.26 6.37
N ARG A 267 11.55 -4.58 6.30
CA ARG A 267 11.07 -5.91 6.65
C ARG A 267 10.72 -6.71 5.41
N PRO A 268 11.30 -7.92 5.25
CA PRO A 268 10.94 -8.80 4.14
C PRO A 268 9.47 -9.19 4.24
N SER A 269 8.84 -9.42 3.10
CA SER A 269 7.51 -10.03 3.06
C SER A 269 7.55 -11.44 3.66
N ILE A 270 6.57 -11.76 4.51
CA ILE A 270 6.48 -13.08 5.13
C ILE A 270 5.89 -14.07 4.13
N ASP A 271 6.58 -15.19 3.98
CA ASP A 271 6.02 -16.34 3.26
C ASP A 271 5.20 -17.20 4.23
N LEU A 272 3.88 -17.08 4.14
CA LEU A 272 2.95 -17.85 4.96
C LEU A 272 2.75 -19.24 4.38
N LYS A 273 2.82 -20.25 5.23
CA LYS A 273 2.38 -21.60 4.88
C LYS A 273 0.84 -21.68 4.96
N VAL A 274 0.19 -21.15 3.94
CA VAL A 274 -1.29 -21.00 3.86
C VAL A 274 -2.03 -22.31 4.11
N ASP A 275 -1.51 -23.43 3.57
CA ASP A 275 -2.11 -24.76 3.73
C ASP A 275 -2.11 -25.21 5.19
N GLN A 276 -1.03 -24.91 5.94
CA GLN A 276 -0.94 -25.26 7.35
C GLN A 276 -1.96 -24.49 8.19
N ILE A 277 -2.10 -23.19 7.95
CA ILE A 277 -3.09 -22.36 8.65
C ILE A 277 -4.51 -22.80 8.26
N GLY A 278 -4.73 -23.06 6.98
CA GLY A 278 -6.02 -23.54 6.48
C GLY A 278 -6.47 -24.85 7.13
N SER A 279 -5.54 -25.76 7.44
CA SER A 279 -5.83 -27.07 8.02
C SER A 279 -6.60 -27.00 9.35
N TYR A 280 -6.42 -25.95 10.15
CA TYR A 280 -7.08 -25.82 11.46
C TYR A 280 -8.11 -24.67 11.56
N LEU A 281 -8.26 -23.82 10.51
CA LEU A 281 -9.23 -22.73 10.47
C LEU A 281 -10.38 -22.95 9.50
N THR A 282 -10.17 -23.71 8.42
CA THR A 282 -11.20 -23.90 7.38
C THR A 282 -12.39 -24.68 7.94
N ASN A 283 -13.59 -24.15 7.72
CA ASN A 283 -14.86 -24.69 8.22
C ASN A 283 -14.99 -24.76 9.75
N LYS A 284 -14.12 -24.06 10.49
CA LYS A 284 -14.12 -24.02 11.95
C LYS A 284 -14.91 -22.83 12.49
N VAL A 285 -15.34 -22.96 13.74
CA VAL A 285 -15.88 -21.84 14.52
C VAL A 285 -14.72 -21.17 15.24
N VAL A 286 -14.42 -19.92 14.89
CA VAL A 286 -13.28 -19.19 15.43
C VAL A 286 -13.77 -18.02 16.25
N CYS A 287 -13.24 -17.87 17.47
CA CYS A 287 -13.55 -16.76 18.37
C CYS A 287 -12.30 -15.88 18.56
N VAL A 288 -12.47 -14.56 18.45
CA VAL A 288 -11.41 -13.57 18.71
C VAL A 288 -11.89 -12.63 19.81
N THR A 289 -11.23 -12.65 20.97
CA THR A 289 -11.48 -11.68 22.06
C THR A 289 -10.55 -10.49 21.88
N GLY A 290 -11.00 -9.29 22.19
CA GLY A 290 -10.28 -8.05 21.86
C GLY A 290 -10.32 -7.76 20.35
N ALA A 291 -11.40 -8.17 19.68
CA ALA A 291 -11.56 -8.06 18.22
C ALA A 291 -11.57 -6.62 17.71
N GLY A 292 -11.91 -5.64 18.54
CA GLY A 292 -11.84 -4.21 18.20
C GLY A 292 -10.45 -3.60 18.34
N GLY A 293 -9.49 -4.32 18.94
CA GLY A 293 -8.09 -3.91 19.05
C GLY A 293 -7.31 -4.03 17.75
N SER A 294 -6.12 -3.44 17.70
CA SER A 294 -5.28 -3.44 16.49
C SER A 294 -4.90 -4.86 16.01
N ILE A 295 -4.49 -5.74 16.93
CA ILE A 295 -4.14 -7.14 16.59
C ILE A 295 -5.41 -7.97 16.37
N GLY A 296 -6.41 -7.85 17.26
CA GLY A 296 -7.64 -8.63 17.17
C GLY A 296 -8.41 -8.38 15.87
N SER A 297 -8.54 -7.12 15.44
CA SER A 297 -9.22 -6.78 14.19
C SER A 297 -8.46 -7.31 12.96
N GLU A 298 -7.14 -7.27 12.99
CA GLU A 298 -6.33 -7.82 11.90
C GLU A 298 -6.37 -9.35 11.86
N LEU A 299 -6.35 -10.02 13.02
CA LEU A 299 -6.61 -11.47 13.08
C LEU A 299 -7.96 -11.81 12.44
N CYS A 300 -9.01 -11.07 12.76
CA CYS A 300 -10.33 -11.26 12.14
C CYS A 300 -10.26 -11.10 10.61
N ARG A 301 -9.58 -10.05 10.09
CA ARG A 301 -9.40 -9.83 8.64
C ARG A 301 -8.67 -10.97 7.95
N GLN A 302 -7.69 -11.54 8.60
CA GLN A 302 -6.90 -12.63 8.01
C GLN A 302 -7.62 -13.98 8.13
N ILE A 303 -8.29 -14.24 9.25
CA ILE A 303 -9.04 -15.49 9.47
C ILE A 303 -10.13 -15.69 8.41
N ILE A 304 -10.82 -14.65 7.96
CA ILE A 304 -11.87 -14.77 6.96
C ILE A 304 -11.35 -15.32 5.62
N HIS A 305 -10.09 -15.13 5.28
CA HIS A 305 -9.48 -15.67 4.06
C HIS A 305 -9.31 -17.20 4.11
N PHE A 306 -9.34 -17.80 5.29
CA PHE A 306 -9.29 -19.25 5.48
C PHE A 306 -10.68 -19.90 5.51
N ASN A 307 -11.75 -19.18 5.18
CA ASN A 307 -13.13 -19.65 5.10
C ASN A 307 -13.60 -20.40 6.37
N PRO A 308 -13.56 -19.78 7.56
CA PRO A 308 -14.17 -20.38 8.75
C PRO A 308 -15.68 -20.50 8.55
N SER A 309 -16.33 -21.46 9.22
CA SER A 309 -17.79 -21.55 9.20
C SER A 309 -18.44 -20.37 9.94
N LYS A 310 -17.82 -19.93 11.03
CA LYS A 310 -18.28 -18.81 11.86
C LYS A 310 -17.10 -18.06 12.46
N LEU A 311 -17.15 -16.72 12.42
CA LEU A 311 -16.25 -15.83 13.12
C LEU A 311 -17.00 -15.08 14.21
N ILE A 312 -16.59 -15.28 15.48
CA ILE A 312 -17.15 -14.64 16.67
C ILE A 312 -16.17 -13.56 17.10
N MET A 313 -16.60 -12.32 17.03
CA MET A 313 -15.82 -11.13 17.39
C MET A 313 -16.32 -10.62 18.75
N VAL A 314 -15.45 -10.62 19.75
CA VAL A 314 -15.77 -10.25 21.14
C VAL A 314 -14.93 -9.06 21.55
N ASP A 315 -15.56 -7.99 21.99
CA ASP A 315 -14.89 -6.81 22.55
C ASP A 315 -15.82 -6.06 23.51
N ILE A 316 -15.25 -5.22 24.38
CA ILE A 316 -16.01 -4.27 25.19
C ILE A 316 -16.27 -2.95 24.45
N ASN A 317 -15.49 -2.66 23.41
CA ASN A 317 -15.59 -1.44 22.62
C ASN A 317 -16.63 -1.64 21.50
N GLU A 318 -17.85 -1.18 21.76
CA GLU A 318 -18.96 -1.24 20.81
C GLU A 318 -18.61 -0.62 19.45
N ASN A 319 -18.05 0.59 19.45
CA ASN A 319 -17.77 1.32 18.20
C ASN A 319 -16.75 0.58 17.32
N ALA A 320 -15.65 0.09 17.91
CA ALA A 320 -14.63 -0.64 17.17
C ALA A 320 -15.21 -1.95 16.59
N LEU A 321 -16.02 -2.65 17.37
CA LEU A 321 -16.68 -3.88 16.94
C LEU A 321 -17.69 -3.64 15.82
N TYR A 322 -18.49 -2.57 15.94
CA TYR A 322 -19.43 -2.14 14.91
C TYR A 322 -18.73 -1.82 13.59
N MET A 323 -17.64 -1.03 13.63
CA MET A 323 -16.87 -0.66 12.43
C MET A 323 -16.28 -1.90 11.74
N LEU A 324 -15.71 -2.83 12.52
CA LEU A 324 -15.18 -4.09 11.97
C LEU A 324 -16.29 -4.93 11.30
N LYS A 325 -17.46 -5.01 11.90
CA LYS A 325 -18.61 -5.70 11.32
C LYS A 325 -19.05 -5.04 10.00
N GLN A 326 -19.13 -3.70 9.96
CA GLN A 326 -19.48 -2.97 8.73
C GLN A 326 -18.45 -3.22 7.61
N GLU A 327 -17.17 -3.24 7.94
CA GLU A 327 -16.09 -3.58 6.99
C GLU A 327 -16.36 -4.94 6.33
N PHE A 328 -16.62 -5.98 7.11
CA PHE A 328 -16.91 -7.32 6.59
C PHE A 328 -18.21 -7.39 5.78
N LEU A 329 -19.24 -6.64 6.16
CA LEU A 329 -20.47 -6.56 5.35
C LEU A 329 -20.23 -5.88 3.99
N VAL A 330 -19.33 -4.89 3.93
CA VAL A 330 -18.89 -4.28 2.65
C VAL A 330 -18.10 -5.29 1.82
N MET A 331 -17.18 -6.05 2.44
CA MET A 331 -16.42 -7.10 1.75
C MET A 331 -17.34 -8.19 1.17
N LYS A 332 -18.38 -8.61 1.91
CA LYS A 332 -19.42 -9.54 1.38
C LYS A 332 -20.11 -8.96 0.14
N ARG A 333 -20.59 -7.71 0.21
CA ARG A 333 -21.25 -7.05 -0.93
C ARG A 333 -20.34 -6.95 -2.17
N LYS A 334 -19.04 -6.77 -1.97
CA LYS A 334 -18.03 -6.72 -3.03
C LYS A 334 -17.54 -8.10 -3.48
N LYS A 335 -18.08 -9.19 -2.92
CA LYS A 335 -17.63 -10.57 -3.16
C LYS A 335 -16.13 -10.80 -2.87
N GLN A 336 -15.59 -10.06 -1.90
CA GLN A 336 -14.21 -10.18 -1.46
C GLN A 336 -14.05 -11.15 -0.28
N MET A 337 -15.15 -11.68 0.25
CA MET A 337 -15.18 -12.78 1.23
C MET A 337 -16.31 -13.73 0.91
N ASN A 338 -16.20 -14.96 1.41
CA ASN A 338 -17.22 -16.00 1.20
C ASN A 338 -18.51 -15.65 1.95
N ASP A 339 -19.65 -15.66 1.25
CA ASP A 339 -20.98 -15.36 1.81
C ASP A 339 -21.43 -16.36 2.89
N SER A 340 -20.92 -17.59 2.85
CA SER A 340 -21.27 -18.64 3.82
C SER A 340 -20.72 -18.39 5.23
N ILE A 341 -19.72 -17.53 5.41
CA ILE A 341 -19.13 -17.24 6.71
C ILE A 341 -20.15 -16.50 7.58
N GLN A 342 -20.50 -17.09 8.72
CA GLN A 342 -21.36 -16.46 9.71
C GLN A 342 -20.54 -15.49 10.56
N LEU A 343 -21.02 -14.25 10.73
CA LEU A 343 -20.36 -13.20 11.50
C LEU A 343 -21.18 -12.89 12.76
N GLU A 344 -20.61 -13.13 13.93
CA GLU A 344 -21.20 -12.78 15.21
C GLU A 344 -20.36 -11.69 15.90
N SER A 345 -21.01 -10.67 16.44
CA SER A 345 -20.37 -9.58 17.17
C SER A 345 -20.99 -9.47 18.56
N LEU A 346 -20.18 -9.66 19.59
CA LEU A 346 -20.63 -9.75 20.95
C LEU A 346 -19.91 -8.72 21.83
N ILE A 347 -20.68 -7.85 22.46
CA ILE A 347 -20.16 -6.87 23.43
C ILE A 347 -20.10 -7.57 24.78
N VAL A 348 -18.93 -8.13 25.10
CA VAL A 348 -18.70 -8.90 26.34
C VAL A 348 -17.34 -8.55 26.92
N SER A 349 -17.30 -8.29 28.23
CA SER A 349 -16.06 -8.13 28.98
C SER A 349 -15.50 -9.49 29.38
N ILE A 350 -14.19 -9.70 29.18
CA ILE A 350 -13.49 -10.91 29.65
C ILE A 350 -13.47 -11.02 31.18
N ARG A 351 -13.77 -9.93 31.89
CA ARG A 351 -13.91 -9.91 33.37
C ARG A 351 -15.14 -10.65 33.85
N GLU A 352 -16.19 -10.69 33.01
CA GLU A 352 -17.48 -11.30 33.34
C GLU A 352 -17.44 -12.81 33.11
N ARG A 353 -17.05 -13.56 34.14
CA ARG A 353 -16.85 -15.00 34.09
C ARG A 353 -18.05 -15.74 33.50
N GLU A 354 -19.24 -15.47 33.99
CA GLU A 354 -20.47 -16.16 33.57
C GLU A 354 -20.80 -15.90 32.10
N GLU A 355 -20.61 -14.68 31.61
CA GLU A 355 -20.87 -14.33 30.22
C GLU A 355 -19.84 -15.01 29.28
N ILE A 356 -18.57 -15.13 29.68
CA ILE A 356 -17.55 -15.87 28.94
C ILE A 356 -17.89 -17.36 28.90
N TYR A 357 -18.28 -17.96 29.99
CA TYR A 357 -18.71 -19.37 30.02
C TYR A 357 -19.98 -19.60 29.17
N LYS A 358 -20.96 -18.71 29.24
CA LYS A 358 -22.16 -18.75 28.40
C LYS A 358 -21.82 -18.67 26.91
N LEU A 359 -20.88 -17.77 26.53
CA LEU A 359 -20.37 -17.66 25.16
C LEU A 359 -19.75 -18.98 24.71
N MET A 360 -18.79 -19.53 25.49
CA MET A 360 -18.09 -20.76 25.11
C MET A 360 -19.03 -21.96 25.00
N ARG A 361 -20.03 -22.08 25.88
CA ARG A 361 -21.04 -23.15 25.83
C ARG A 361 -21.99 -23.02 24.63
N ASN A 362 -22.43 -21.79 24.32
CA ASN A 362 -23.42 -21.57 23.27
C ASN A 362 -22.82 -21.68 21.86
N TYR A 363 -21.63 -21.15 21.65
CA TYR A 363 -21.01 -21.09 20.33
C TYR A 363 -20.02 -22.23 20.08
N LYS A 364 -19.48 -22.85 21.13
CA LYS A 364 -18.48 -23.95 21.08
C LYS A 364 -17.40 -23.71 20.03
N PRO A 365 -16.62 -22.61 20.14
CA PRO A 365 -15.57 -22.35 19.17
C PRO A 365 -14.55 -23.50 19.14
N ASP A 366 -14.07 -23.85 17.95
CA ASP A 366 -12.97 -24.78 17.80
C ASP A 366 -11.63 -24.12 18.19
N VAL A 367 -11.49 -22.82 17.86
CA VAL A 367 -10.27 -22.05 18.07
C VAL A 367 -10.61 -20.71 18.73
N VAL A 368 -9.86 -20.35 19.75
CA VAL A 368 -9.96 -19.06 20.44
C VAL A 368 -8.63 -18.30 20.34
N TYR A 369 -8.67 -17.12 19.75
CA TYR A 369 -7.59 -16.14 19.80
C TYR A 369 -7.88 -15.10 20.86
N HIS A 370 -7.00 -14.96 21.83
CA HIS A 370 -7.20 -14.05 22.95
C HIS A 370 -6.25 -12.85 22.82
N ALA A 371 -6.78 -11.73 22.28
CA ALA A 371 -6.07 -10.47 22.12
C ALA A 371 -6.56 -9.35 23.05
N ALA A 372 -7.53 -9.65 23.91
CA ALA A 372 -8.06 -8.70 24.88
C ALA A 372 -7.07 -8.45 26.03
N ALA A 373 -6.56 -7.24 26.16
CA ALA A 373 -5.69 -6.82 27.27
C ALA A 373 -5.57 -5.30 27.34
N HIS A 374 -5.28 -4.77 28.53
CA HIS A 374 -4.78 -3.42 28.70
C HIS A 374 -3.26 -3.40 28.47
N LYS A 375 -2.78 -2.55 27.56
CA LYS A 375 -1.38 -2.57 27.08
C LYS A 375 -0.56 -1.32 27.42
N HIS A 376 -1.20 -0.21 27.81
CA HIS A 376 -0.51 1.05 28.06
C HIS A 376 0.20 1.05 29.40
N VAL A 377 1.54 0.90 29.39
CA VAL A 377 2.37 0.81 30.59
C VAL A 377 2.10 1.94 31.58
N PRO A 378 2.10 3.25 31.21
CA PRO A 378 1.88 4.31 32.18
C PRO A 378 0.54 4.22 32.92
N LEU A 379 -0.54 3.89 32.18
CA LEU A 379 -1.87 3.76 32.79
C LEU A 379 -1.94 2.55 33.74
N MET A 380 -1.24 1.46 33.43
CA MET A 380 -1.21 0.27 34.27
C MET A 380 -0.34 0.46 35.51
N GLU A 381 0.73 1.26 35.42
CA GLU A 381 1.51 1.69 36.58
C GLU A 381 0.65 2.54 37.54
N ASP A 382 -0.18 3.42 37.00
CA ASP A 382 -1.09 4.25 37.81
C ASP A 382 -2.26 3.47 38.39
N ARG A 383 -2.69 2.40 37.73
CA ARG A 383 -3.88 1.59 38.10
C ARG A 383 -3.56 0.09 38.04
N PRO A 384 -2.69 -0.43 38.91
CA PRO A 384 -2.29 -1.84 38.90
C PRO A 384 -3.46 -2.80 39.12
N THR A 385 -4.43 -2.43 39.96
CA THR A 385 -5.66 -3.21 40.22
C THR A 385 -6.44 -3.46 38.91
N GLU A 386 -6.57 -2.44 38.05
CA GLU A 386 -7.24 -2.58 36.76
C GLU A 386 -6.47 -3.50 35.80
N ALA A 387 -5.13 -3.38 35.77
CA ALA A 387 -4.28 -4.27 35.00
C ALA A 387 -4.47 -5.74 35.44
N ILE A 388 -4.49 -6.00 36.75
CA ILE A 388 -4.65 -7.35 37.32
C ILE A 388 -6.05 -7.90 37.02
N ARG A 389 -7.11 -7.12 37.30
CA ARG A 389 -8.49 -7.53 37.02
C ARG A 389 -8.72 -7.90 35.58
N ASN A 390 -8.25 -7.07 34.65
CA ASN A 390 -8.46 -7.30 33.23
C ASN A 390 -7.48 -8.34 32.66
N ASN A 391 -6.17 -8.13 32.83
CA ASN A 391 -5.19 -8.96 32.15
C ASN A 391 -5.03 -10.33 32.81
N ILE A 392 -4.99 -10.41 34.14
CA ILE A 392 -4.83 -11.69 34.84
C ILE A 392 -6.17 -12.41 34.99
N PHE A 393 -7.11 -11.84 35.74
CA PHE A 393 -8.37 -12.54 36.04
C PHE A 393 -9.28 -12.66 34.82
N GLY A 394 -9.29 -11.65 33.94
CA GLY A 394 -10.01 -11.73 32.67
C GLY A 394 -9.46 -12.84 31.76
N THR A 395 -8.14 -12.93 31.60
CA THR A 395 -7.50 -14.01 30.81
C THR A 395 -7.73 -15.38 31.48
N LYS A 396 -7.64 -15.45 32.81
CA LYS A 396 -7.98 -16.65 33.57
C LYS A 396 -9.38 -17.15 33.25
N ASN A 397 -10.39 -16.27 33.25
CA ASN A 397 -11.77 -16.63 32.91
C ASN A 397 -11.88 -17.25 31.51
N VAL A 398 -11.15 -16.70 30.53
CA VAL A 398 -11.17 -17.22 29.15
C VAL A 398 -10.46 -18.57 29.08
N ILE A 399 -9.29 -18.74 29.71
CA ILE A 399 -8.55 -20.03 29.75
C ILE A 399 -9.40 -21.11 30.42
N ASP A 400 -9.96 -20.84 31.61
CA ASP A 400 -10.80 -21.78 32.34
C ASP A 400 -12.01 -22.21 31.51
N ALA A 401 -12.71 -21.26 30.90
CA ALA A 401 -13.87 -21.54 30.06
C ALA A 401 -13.48 -22.37 28.81
N CYS A 402 -12.33 -22.13 28.22
CA CYS A 402 -11.82 -22.96 27.11
C CYS A 402 -11.54 -24.40 27.56
N CYS A 403 -10.88 -24.58 28.71
CA CYS A 403 -10.60 -25.92 29.25
C CYS A 403 -11.90 -26.65 29.60
N ASP A 404 -12.82 -26.02 30.35
CA ASP A 404 -14.05 -26.62 30.84
C ASP A 404 -15.07 -26.92 29.73
N CYS A 405 -15.06 -26.14 28.65
CA CYS A 405 -15.97 -26.32 27.51
C CYS A 405 -15.38 -27.21 26.40
N GLY A 406 -14.16 -27.72 26.54
CA GLY A 406 -13.55 -28.64 25.58
C GLY A 406 -13.14 -27.97 24.27
N ILE A 407 -12.67 -26.72 24.31
CA ILE A 407 -12.15 -26.00 23.13
C ILE A 407 -10.86 -26.70 22.66
N SER A 408 -10.72 -26.87 21.34
CA SER A 408 -9.58 -27.59 20.81
C SER A 408 -8.28 -26.79 20.85
N ARG A 409 -8.36 -25.45 20.66
CA ARG A 409 -7.16 -24.61 20.53
C ARG A 409 -7.36 -23.24 21.13
N PHE A 410 -6.38 -22.79 21.93
CA PHE A 410 -6.35 -21.46 22.55
C PHE A 410 -5.01 -20.78 22.31
N ILE A 411 -5.00 -19.62 21.69
CA ILE A 411 -3.81 -18.84 21.39
C ILE A 411 -3.96 -17.45 22.03
N MET A 412 -3.07 -17.10 22.95
CA MET A 412 -3.07 -15.78 23.55
C MET A 412 -1.94 -14.90 23.06
N ILE A 413 -2.23 -13.62 22.90
CA ILE A 413 -1.26 -12.60 22.60
C ILE A 413 -0.50 -12.23 23.86
N SER A 414 0.84 -12.32 23.80
CA SER A 414 1.77 -11.86 24.82
C SER A 414 2.67 -10.75 24.29
N THR A 415 3.74 -10.44 25.00
CA THR A 415 4.61 -9.29 24.70
C THR A 415 6.05 -9.58 25.14
N ASP A 416 7.02 -8.90 24.51
CA ASP A 416 8.41 -8.80 24.93
C ASP A 416 8.56 -8.32 26.39
N LYS A 417 7.62 -7.50 26.88
CA LYS A 417 7.63 -6.95 28.24
C LYS A 417 7.29 -7.97 29.33
N ALA A 418 6.85 -9.18 28.94
CA ALA A 418 6.68 -10.31 29.86
C ALA A 418 8.01 -10.99 30.22
N VAL A 419 9.11 -10.67 29.50
CA VAL A 419 10.46 -11.13 29.78
C VAL A 419 11.11 -10.19 30.79
N ASN A 420 11.60 -10.70 31.92
CA ASN A 420 12.17 -9.89 33.01
C ASN A 420 11.37 -8.60 33.26
N PRO A 421 10.08 -8.69 33.61
CA PRO A 421 9.20 -7.53 33.63
C PRO A 421 9.63 -6.51 34.71
N THR A 422 9.68 -5.24 34.31
CA THR A 422 10.00 -4.09 35.18
C THR A 422 8.77 -3.22 35.45
N ASN A 423 7.63 -3.61 34.87
CA ASN A 423 6.39 -2.85 34.96
C ASN A 423 5.18 -3.78 35.15
N VAL A 424 4.09 -3.19 35.68
CA VAL A 424 2.86 -3.91 36.01
C VAL A 424 2.26 -4.62 34.79
N MET A 425 2.22 -3.96 33.63
CA MET A 425 1.63 -4.55 32.42
C MET A 425 2.41 -5.82 32.01
N GLY A 426 3.73 -5.76 31.96
CA GLY A 426 4.60 -6.91 31.67
C GLY A 426 4.42 -8.02 32.71
N ALA A 427 4.37 -7.67 34.01
CA ALA A 427 4.14 -8.60 35.09
C ALA A 427 2.78 -9.32 34.97
N THR A 428 1.71 -8.59 34.59
CA THR A 428 0.41 -9.23 34.34
C THR A 428 0.45 -10.24 33.19
N LYS A 429 1.19 -9.93 32.12
CA LYS A 429 1.34 -10.85 30.99
C LYS A 429 2.18 -12.08 31.38
N ARG A 430 3.27 -11.90 32.11
CA ARG A 430 4.07 -13.04 32.62
C ARG A 430 3.23 -13.96 33.50
N MET A 431 2.44 -13.41 34.43
CA MET A 431 1.55 -14.20 35.27
C MET A 431 0.51 -14.98 34.45
N THR A 432 -0.03 -14.42 33.34
CA THR A 432 -0.95 -15.17 32.47
C THR A 432 -0.26 -16.26 31.66
N GLU A 433 1.01 -16.08 31.26
CA GLU A 433 1.82 -17.15 30.67
C GLU A 433 2.01 -18.29 31.66
N MET A 434 2.43 -17.98 32.88
CA MET A 434 2.58 -18.96 33.96
C MET A 434 1.25 -19.68 34.24
N TYR A 435 0.15 -18.94 34.28
CA TYR A 435 -1.18 -19.54 34.47
C TYR A 435 -1.52 -20.52 33.35
N MET A 436 -1.33 -20.12 32.09
CA MET A 436 -1.57 -20.99 30.93
C MET A 436 -0.68 -22.25 31.00
N GLN A 437 0.61 -22.08 31.26
CA GLN A 437 1.56 -23.20 31.35
C GLN A 437 1.26 -24.15 32.52
N SER A 438 0.68 -23.66 33.62
CA SER A 438 0.32 -24.49 34.77
C SER A 438 -0.92 -25.35 34.56
N ARG A 439 -1.73 -25.07 33.53
CA ARG A 439 -2.99 -25.81 33.30
C ARG A 439 -2.74 -27.20 32.75
N ASN A 440 -3.53 -28.16 33.21
CA ASN A 440 -3.45 -29.53 32.73
C ASN A 440 -4.23 -29.69 31.43
N THR A 441 -3.53 -30.12 30.38
CA THR A 441 -4.10 -30.37 29.04
C THR A 441 -4.67 -31.76 28.84
N LYS A 442 -4.96 -32.50 29.95
CA LYS A 442 -5.55 -33.87 29.84
C LYS A 442 -6.84 -33.94 29.06
N GLY A 443 -7.46 -32.80 28.73
CA GLY A 443 -8.62 -32.68 27.85
C GLY A 443 -8.32 -32.51 26.36
N GLY A 444 -7.03 -32.51 25.93
CA GLY A 444 -6.64 -32.39 24.52
C GLY A 444 -6.67 -30.97 23.95
N ILE A 445 -6.74 -29.93 24.80
CA ILE A 445 -6.62 -28.55 24.34
C ILE A 445 -5.17 -28.19 24.03
N HIS A 446 -4.93 -27.62 22.82
CA HIS A 446 -3.65 -27.04 22.43
C HIS A 446 -3.61 -25.57 22.82
N MET A 447 -2.66 -25.16 23.65
CA MET A 447 -2.57 -23.78 24.13
C MET A 447 -1.21 -23.19 23.76
N ALA A 448 -1.20 -21.90 23.40
CA ALA A 448 0.04 -21.17 23.17
C ALA A 448 -0.08 -19.70 23.57
N ALA A 449 1.04 -19.13 24.04
CA ALA A 449 1.25 -17.69 24.11
C ALA A 449 2.22 -17.25 23.02
N VAL A 450 1.99 -16.08 22.43
CA VAL A 450 2.85 -15.55 21.37
C VAL A 450 3.39 -14.19 21.79
N ARG A 451 4.72 -14.14 22.03
CA ARG A 451 5.46 -12.94 22.40
C ARG A 451 5.96 -12.21 21.16
N PHE A 452 5.74 -10.93 21.11
CA PHE A 452 6.34 -10.02 20.13
C PHE A 452 6.46 -8.61 20.70
N GLY A 453 7.27 -7.76 20.05
CA GLY A 453 7.52 -6.39 20.46
C GLY A 453 6.44 -5.41 20.00
N ASN A 454 6.85 -4.16 19.67
CA ASN A 454 5.89 -3.17 19.26
C ASN A 454 5.38 -3.42 17.84
N VAL A 455 4.11 -3.06 17.60
CA VAL A 455 3.52 -3.08 16.25
C VAL A 455 3.28 -1.66 15.75
N LEU A 456 3.61 -1.44 14.48
CA LEU A 456 3.53 -0.15 13.81
C LEU A 456 2.09 0.35 13.70
N GLY A 457 1.87 1.62 14.04
CA GLY A 457 0.57 2.26 13.83
C GLY A 457 -0.55 1.75 14.72
N SER A 458 -0.26 0.94 15.76
CA SER A 458 -1.28 0.53 16.73
C SER A 458 -1.77 1.72 17.54
N ASN A 459 -3.05 1.70 17.92
CA ASN A 459 -3.70 2.77 18.68
C ASN A 459 -2.90 3.15 19.93
N GLY A 460 -2.62 4.47 20.10
CA GLY A 460 -1.87 5.03 21.20
C GLY A 460 -0.38 4.67 21.22
N SER A 461 0.20 4.14 20.14
CA SER A 461 1.64 3.90 20.01
C SER A 461 2.39 5.17 19.60
N VAL A 462 3.73 5.11 19.63
CA VAL A 462 4.63 6.24 19.37
C VAL A 462 4.40 6.90 18.00
N ILE A 463 4.11 6.13 16.96
CA ILE A 463 3.94 6.63 15.59
C ILE A 463 2.72 7.55 15.42
N PRO A 464 1.49 7.17 15.83
CA PRO A 464 0.35 8.08 15.85
C PRO A 464 0.61 9.35 16.65
N ILE A 465 1.29 9.24 17.80
CA ILE A 465 1.63 10.40 18.64
C ILE A 465 2.57 11.34 17.87
N PHE A 466 3.63 10.84 17.27
CA PHE A 466 4.56 11.63 16.48
C PHE A 466 3.87 12.30 15.29
N LYS A 467 3.01 11.56 14.56
CA LYS A 467 2.22 12.12 13.45
C LYS A 467 1.36 13.31 13.90
N GLU A 468 0.72 13.19 15.06
CA GLU A 468 -0.12 14.25 15.60
C GLU A 468 0.73 15.45 16.08
N GLN A 469 1.85 15.21 16.77
CA GLN A 469 2.76 16.25 17.20
C GLN A 469 3.34 17.04 16.00
N ILE A 470 3.78 16.35 14.95
CA ILE A 470 4.28 16.96 13.72
C ILE A 470 3.19 17.77 13.03
N LYS A 471 1.99 17.21 12.89
CA LYS A 471 0.83 17.89 12.26
C LYS A 471 0.46 19.19 12.98
N ASN A 472 0.59 19.21 14.30
CA ASN A 472 0.26 20.36 15.13
C ASN A 472 1.41 21.41 15.22
N GLY A 473 2.54 21.17 14.52
CA GLY A 473 3.71 22.06 14.53
C GLY A 473 4.43 22.14 15.88
N GLY A 474 4.19 21.15 16.77
CA GLY A 474 4.79 21.07 18.09
C GLY A 474 6.09 20.25 18.11
N GLN A 475 6.72 20.22 19.28
CA GLN A 475 7.90 19.38 19.51
C GLN A 475 7.54 17.90 19.47
N VAL A 476 8.41 17.07 18.89
CA VAL A 476 8.30 15.62 18.96
C VAL A 476 8.99 15.11 20.21
N THR A 477 8.25 14.46 21.10
CA THR A 477 8.76 14.03 22.41
C THR A 477 9.27 12.60 22.40
N VAL A 478 10.53 12.40 22.79
CA VAL A 478 11.17 11.08 22.92
C VAL A 478 11.62 10.87 24.37
N THR A 479 11.42 9.69 24.92
CA THR A 479 11.73 9.43 26.33
C THR A 479 13.24 9.38 26.63
N HIS A 480 14.06 8.90 25.67
CA HIS A 480 15.52 8.96 25.76
C HIS A 480 16.13 8.86 24.36
N LYS A 481 17.22 9.59 24.09
CA LYS A 481 17.86 9.64 22.77
C LYS A 481 18.38 8.29 22.26
N ASP A 482 18.77 7.38 23.15
CA ASP A 482 19.33 6.07 22.80
C ASP A 482 18.34 4.91 22.96
N ILE A 483 17.08 5.20 23.29
CA ILE A 483 16.06 4.18 23.45
C ILE A 483 15.80 3.46 22.15
N LYS A 484 15.80 2.12 22.21
CA LYS A 484 15.56 1.27 21.05
C LYS A 484 14.32 0.41 21.28
N ARG A 485 13.57 0.17 20.20
CA ARG A 485 12.41 -0.73 20.22
C ARG A 485 12.42 -1.60 18.98
N TYR A 486 11.91 -2.80 19.14
CA TYR A 486 11.60 -3.67 18.01
C TYR A 486 10.26 -3.25 17.41
N PHE A 487 10.15 -3.32 16.09
CA PHE A 487 8.90 -3.04 15.38
C PHE A 487 8.57 -4.12 14.36
N MET A 488 7.28 -4.36 14.22
CA MET A 488 6.68 -5.26 13.25
C MET A 488 5.42 -4.60 12.70
N THR A 489 4.99 -4.93 11.50
CA THR A 489 3.68 -4.47 11.01
C THR A 489 2.55 -5.26 11.66
N ILE A 490 1.35 -4.66 11.78
CA ILE A 490 0.19 -5.35 12.34
C ILE A 490 -0.19 -6.60 11.53
N PRO A 491 -0.26 -6.52 10.17
CA PRO A 491 -0.50 -7.71 9.34
C PRO A 491 0.54 -8.82 9.55
N GLU A 492 1.82 -8.46 9.62
CA GLU A 492 2.91 -9.40 9.87
C GLU A 492 2.75 -10.12 11.23
N ALA A 493 2.49 -9.36 12.29
CA ALA A 493 2.25 -9.94 13.62
C ALA A 493 1.07 -10.91 13.61
N ALA A 494 -0.05 -10.51 12.99
CA ALA A 494 -1.23 -11.36 12.90
C ALA A 494 -0.96 -12.65 12.10
N GLN A 495 -0.23 -12.54 10.99
CA GLN A 495 0.18 -13.69 10.18
C GLN A 495 1.01 -14.70 10.96
N LEU A 496 2.02 -14.21 11.68
CA LEU A 496 2.89 -15.08 12.48
C LEU A 496 2.14 -15.67 13.69
N VAL A 497 1.17 -14.95 14.29
CA VAL A 497 0.29 -15.48 15.33
C VAL A 497 -0.58 -16.62 14.78
N LEU A 498 -1.15 -16.48 13.57
CA LEU A 498 -1.89 -17.57 12.93
C LEU A 498 -0.97 -18.78 12.67
N GLN A 499 0.24 -18.55 12.20
CA GLN A 499 1.20 -19.63 11.96
C GLN A 499 1.65 -20.30 13.27
N ALA A 500 1.91 -19.53 14.33
CA ALA A 500 2.21 -20.05 15.67
C ALA A 500 1.04 -20.90 16.21
N GLY A 501 -0.19 -20.49 15.91
CA GLY A 501 -1.39 -21.25 16.23
C GLY A 501 -1.41 -22.64 15.61
N PHE A 502 -0.84 -22.85 14.43
CA PHE A 502 -0.68 -24.18 13.84
C PHE A 502 0.33 -25.02 14.62
N TYR A 503 1.45 -24.42 15.04
CA TYR A 503 2.51 -25.13 15.79
C TYR A 503 2.14 -25.42 17.25
N ALA A 504 1.13 -24.75 17.81
CA ALA A 504 0.68 -24.98 19.18
C ALA A 504 0.27 -26.43 19.38
N ASN A 505 0.94 -27.11 20.28
CA ASN A 505 0.72 -28.52 20.59
C ASN A 505 0.29 -28.73 22.04
N GLU A 506 1.07 -28.23 23.01
CA GLU A 506 0.73 -28.34 24.42
C GLU A 506 0.44 -26.96 25.06
N ARG A 507 1.47 -26.30 25.60
CA ARG A 507 1.39 -25.03 26.35
C ARG A 507 2.62 -24.18 26.07
N GLU A 508 3.00 -24.07 24.80
CA GLU A 508 4.23 -23.44 24.37
C GLU A 508 4.13 -21.91 24.46
N ILE A 509 5.31 -21.29 24.62
CA ILE A 509 5.48 -19.86 24.41
C ILE A 509 6.27 -19.67 23.12
N PHE A 510 5.64 -19.08 22.11
CA PHE A 510 6.30 -18.70 20.87
C PHE A 510 6.83 -17.28 20.94
N VAL A 511 8.01 -17.07 20.37
CA VAL A 511 8.66 -15.76 20.26
C VAL A 511 8.84 -15.44 18.78
N LEU A 512 8.30 -14.30 18.34
CA LEU A 512 8.43 -13.88 16.97
C LEU A 512 9.76 -13.16 16.74
N ASP A 513 10.39 -13.42 15.59
CA ASP A 513 11.57 -12.67 15.15
C ASP A 513 11.21 -11.21 14.86
N MET A 514 11.74 -10.32 15.66
CA MET A 514 11.49 -8.90 15.55
C MET A 514 12.51 -8.17 14.66
N GLY A 515 13.50 -8.89 14.09
CA GLY A 515 14.58 -8.31 13.31
C GLY A 515 15.46 -7.36 14.12
N LYS A 516 15.93 -6.27 13.51
CA LYS A 516 16.82 -5.30 14.16
C LYS A 516 16.03 -4.24 14.94
N PRO A 517 16.50 -3.88 16.16
CA PRO A 517 15.85 -2.81 16.93
C PRO A 517 16.11 -1.43 16.30
N VAL A 518 15.11 -0.57 16.35
CA VAL A 518 15.13 0.79 15.79
C VAL A 518 15.28 1.80 16.93
N ARG A 519 16.17 2.77 16.78
CA ARG A 519 16.29 3.89 17.70
C ARG A 519 15.11 4.86 17.50
N ILE A 520 14.39 5.17 18.58
CA ILE A 520 13.17 6.00 18.51
C ILE A 520 13.48 7.43 18.05
N TRP A 521 14.66 7.94 18.39
CA TRP A 521 15.13 9.24 17.91
C TRP A 521 15.25 9.28 16.39
N ASP A 522 15.84 8.25 15.77
CA ASP A 522 15.99 8.18 14.31
C ASP A 522 14.63 8.02 13.61
N LEU A 523 13.71 7.32 14.25
CA LEU A 523 12.33 7.22 13.78
C LEU A 523 11.64 8.59 13.78
N ALA A 524 11.82 9.38 14.84
CA ALA A 524 11.28 10.74 14.94
C ALA A 524 11.87 11.65 13.85
N ASP A 525 13.19 11.63 13.66
CA ASP A 525 13.91 12.39 12.61
C ASP A 525 13.35 12.04 11.21
N LYS A 526 13.26 10.76 10.89
CA LYS A 526 12.71 10.29 9.60
C LYS A 526 11.26 10.73 9.40
N MET A 527 10.43 10.68 10.44
CA MET A 527 9.02 11.10 10.36
C MET A 527 8.86 12.59 10.10
N ILE A 528 9.69 13.44 10.72
CA ILE A 528 9.70 14.88 10.47
C ILE A 528 10.09 15.15 9.01
N ARG A 529 11.13 14.50 8.51
CA ARG A 529 11.57 14.64 7.10
C ARG A 529 10.52 14.17 6.11
N LEU A 530 9.83 13.05 6.38
CA LEU A 530 8.72 12.59 5.55
C LEU A 530 7.55 13.58 5.48
N ALA A 531 7.37 14.39 6.52
CA ALA A 531 6.40 15.48 6.50
C ALA A 531 6.89 16.73 5.72
N GLY A 532 8.09 16.68 5.10
CA GLY A 532 8.67 17.80 4.36
C GLY A 532 9.28 18.87 5.27
N LEU A 533 9.56 18.54 6.54
CA LEU A 533 10.08 19.45 7.55
C LEU A 533 11.53 19.08 7.91
N VAL A 534 12.28 20.03 8.44
CA VAL A 534 13.68 19.86 8.82
C VAL A 534 13.79 19.73 10.35
N PRO A 535 14.28 18.56 10.86
CA PRO A 535 14.51 18.38 12.28
C PRO A 535 15.45 19.44 12.85
N GLY A 536 15.15 19.98 14.04
CA GLY A 536 15.93 21.01 14.71
C GLY A 536 15.75 22.43 14.17
N ARG A 537 15.15 22.60 12.99
CA ARG A 537 14.81 23.91 12.42
C ARG A 537 13.31 24.19 12.45
N ASP A 538 12.53 23.27 11.89
CA ASP A 538 11.06 23.43 11.77
C ASP A 538 10.34 22.72 12.92
N ILE A 539 10.84 21.57 13.34
CA ILE A 539 10.34 20.76 14.47
C ILE A 539 11.52 20.27 15.31
N GLU A 540 11.49 20.54 16.60
CA GLU A 540 12.48 20.05 17.54
C GLU A 540 12.12 18.66 18.07
N ILE A 541 13.14 17.80 18.28
CA ILE A 541 12.98 16.53 18.99
C ILE A 541 13.42 16.74 20.43
N GLN A 542 12.49 16.62 21.37
CA GLN A 542 12.72 16.87 22.80
C GLN A 542 12.85 15.57 23.58
N GLU A 543 13.91 15.43 24.36
CA GLU A 543 14.06 14.36 25.35
C GLU A 543 13.29 14.69 26.64
N ILE A 544 12.36 13.81 27.04
CA ILE A 544 11.47 14.05 28.19
C ILE A 544 11.76 13.17 29.41
N GLY A 545 12.77 12.28 29.34
CA GLY A 545 13.11 11.31 30.37
C GLY A 545 12.31 10.00 30.28
N LEU A 546 12.88 8.93 30.84
CA LEU A 546 12.24 7.60 30.88
C LEU A 546 11.01 7.61 31.77
N ARG A 547 9.97 6.93 31.37
CA ARG A 547 8.74 6.74 32.14
C ARG A 547 8.94 5.67 33.20
N PRO A 548 8.18 5.69 34.32
CA PRO A 548 8.20 4.62 35.30
C PRO A 548 8.00 3.24 34.67
N GLY A 549 8.88 2.29 34.95
CA GLY A 549 8.84 0.93 34.40
C GLY A 549 9.26 0.78 32.95
N GLU A 550 9.74 1.85 32.29
CA GLU A 550 10.23 1.78 30.90
C GLU A 550 11.68 1.30 30.86
N LYS A 551 11.97 0.30 30.02
CA LYS A 551 13.33 -0.20 29.76
C LYS A 551 14.01 0.59 28.65
N MET A 552 15.34 0.73 28.72
CA MET A 552 16.14 1.26 27.60
C MET A 552 16.11 0.32 26.39
N PHE A 553 16.19 -0.98 26.63
CA PHE A 553 16.14 -2.04 25.63
C PHE A 553 15.16 -3.10 26.07
N GLU A 554 14.33 -3.60 25.15
CA GLU A 554 13.40 -4.71 25.41
C GLU A 554 14.08 -6.03 25.02
N GLU A 555 13.80 -7.08 25.79
CA GLU A 555 14.32 -8.43 25.61
C GLU A 555 13.22 -9.30 24.99
N LEU A 556 13.54 -10.12 23.99
CA LEU A 556 12.57 -11.01 23.35
C LEU A 556 12.49 -12.37 24.03
N ALA A 557 13.61 -12.86 24.56
CA ALA A 557 13.72 -14.10 25.33
C ALA A 557 14.72 -13.90 26.47
N LEU A 558 14.64 -14.75 27.51
CA LEU A 558 15.57 -14.73 28.66
C LEU A 558 17.00 -14.99 28.20
N GLU A 559 17.21 -16.02 27.39
CA GLU A 559 18.43 -16.27 26.62
C GLU A 559 18.03 -16.85 25.26
N MET A 560 18.64 -16.38 24.15
CA MET A 560 18.37 -16.93 22.83
C MET A 560 18.76 -18.41 22.69
N GLU A 561 19.57 -18.90 23.57
CA GLU A 561 20.06 -20.29 23.61
C GLU A 561 18.98 -21.30 24.06
N GLU A 562 17.94 -20.85 24.77
CA GLU A 562 16.81 -21.69 25.23
C GLU A 562 15.63 -21.75 24.22
N CYS A 563 15.74 -21.07 23.10
CA CYS A 563 14.71 -21.07 22.10
C CYS A 563 15.10 -21.92 20.89
N HIS A 564 14.22 -22.85 20.49
CA HIS A 564 14.38 -23.63 19.27
C HIS A 564 13.61 -23.02 18.10
N LYS A 565 14.15 -23.14 16.90
CA LYS A 565 13.45 -22.72 15.69
C LYS A 565 12.33 -23.71 15.34
N THR A 566 11.18 -23.19 14.95
CA THR A 566 10.16 -23.99 14.30
C THR A 566 10.48 -24.17 12.80
N ASP A 567 9.63 -24.85 12.04
CA ASP A 567 9.74 -24.93 10.59
C ASP A 567 9.62 -23.56 9.88
N ASN A 568 9.16 -22.53 10.59
CA ASN A 568 9.18 -21.14 10.16
C ASN A 568 10.32 -20.42 10.89
N ASN A 569 11.31 -19.95 10.12
CA ASN A 569 12.49 -19.27 10.66
C ASN A 569 12.20 -17.98 11.45
N LEU A 570 10.98 -17.45 11.34
CA LEU A 570 10.53 -16.24 12.05
C LEU A 570 9.79 -16.55 13.35
N ILE A 571 9.63 -17.84 13.73
CA ILE A 571 8.93 -18.26 14.93
C ILE A 571 9.84 -19.19 15.72
N PHE A 572 10.18 -18.76 16.92
CA PHE A 572 10.95 -19.56 17.88
C PHE A 572 10.01 -20.11 18.94
N VAL A 573 10.31 -21.27 19.48
CA VAL A 573 9.59 -21.87 20.60
C VAL A 573 10.50 -21.89 21.82
N HIS A 574 10.00 -21.37 22.93
CA HIS A 574 10.64 -21.46 24.24
C HIS A 574 10.25 -22.79 24.90
N GLU A 575 11.19 -23.47 25.51
CA GLU A 575 10.91 -24.72 26.20
C GLU A 575 9.84 -24.57 27.27
N LYS A 576 9.06 -25.63 27.44
CA LYS A 576 7.97 -25.69 28.40
C LYS A 576 8.53 -25.69 29.81
N MET A 577 8.04 -24.82 30.64
CA MET A 577 8.30 -24.85 32.09
C MET A 577 7.25 -25.70 32.80
N ASP A 578 7.71 -26.59 33.65
CA ASP A 578 6.83 -27.35 34.56
C ASP A 578 6.45 -26.46 35.76
N ILE A 579 5.33 -25.77 35.66
CA ILE A 579 4.81 -24.87 36.70
C ILE A 579 3.68 -25.58 37.46
N ASP A 580 3.81 -25.64 38.80
CA ASP A 580 2.77 -26.24 39.63
C ASP A 580 1.50 -25.39 39.66
N SER A 581 0.41 -25.98 39.22
CA SER A 581 -0.88 -25.31 39.16
C SER A 581 -1.38 -24.83 40.53
N LYS A 582 -1.11 -25.58 41.60
CA LYS A 582 -1.51 -25.21 42.97
C LYS A 582 -0.75 -23.98 43.47
N GLU A 583 0.52 -23.86 43.10
CA GLU A 583 1.32 -22.69 43.44
C GLU A 583 0.77 -21.43 42.74
N VAL A 584 0.52 -21.52 41.44
CA VAL A 584 -0.05 -20.38 40.67
C VAL A 584 -1.42 -19.99 41.19
N ASP A 585 -2.29 -20.97 41.47
CA ASP A 585 -3.63 -20.67 42.02
C ASP A 585 -3.52 -20.05 43.43
N SER A 586 -2.55 -20.48 44.27
CA SER A 586 -2.29 -19.84 45.55
C SER A 586 -1.81 -18.40 45.40
N LYS A 587 -0.86 -18.13 44.47
CA LYS A 587 -0.43 -16.76 44.14
C LYS A 587 -1.60 -15.87 43.68
N LEU A 588 -2.46 -16.39 42.82
CA LEU A 588 -3.63 -15.64 42.35
C LEU A 588 -4.67 -15.35 43.46
N ASN A 589 -4.92 -16.31 44.37
CA ASN A 589 -5.81 -16.10 45.48
C ASN A 589 -5.26 -15.04 46.45
N LYS A 590 -3.99 -15.10 46.80
CA LYS A 590 -3.35 -14.05 47.61
C LYS A 590 -3.44 -12.67 46.97
N LEU A 591 -3.24 -12.61 45.65
CA LEU A 591 -3.34 -11.34 44.91
C LEU A 591 -4.78 -10.79 44.93
N LYS A 592 -5.77 -11.66 44.81
CA LYS A 592 -7.19 -11.27 44.93
C LYS A 592 -7.51 -10.75 46.30
N GLU A 593 -7.13 -11.48 47.38
CA GLU A 593 -7.34 -11.06 48.75
C GLU A 593 -6.68 -9.70 49.06
N LEU A 594 -5.44 -9.49 48.53
CA LEU A 594 -4.77 -8.20 48.70
C LEU A 594 -5.54 -7.07 48.06
N MET A 595 -6.06 -7.26 46.83
CA MET A 595 -6.86 -6.26 46.12
C MET A 595 -8.20 -5.95 46.76
N ASP A 596 -8.73 -6.89 47.57
CA ASP A 596 -9.97 -6.67 48.36
C ASP A 596 -9.67 -5.95 49.69
N GLN A 597 -8.42 -6.00 50.18
CA GLN A 597 -7.99 -5.40 51.44
C GLN A 597 -7.39 -4.01 51.32
N THR A 598 -6.75 -3.68 50.18
CA THR A 598 -6.05 -2.40 49.99
C THR A 598 -6.15 -1.88 48.56
N ASP A 599 -6.17 -0.55 48.45
CA ASP A 599 -6.01 0.18 47.18
C ASP A 599 -4.60 0.75 47.01
N ASP A 600 -3.64 0.38 47.91
CA ASP A 600 -2.25 0.84 47.81
C ASP A 600 -1.58 0.24 46.58
N LYS A 601 -1.43 1.09 45.57
CA LYS A 601 -0.85 0.70 44.29
C LYS A 601 0.60 0.21 44.39
N LEU A 602 1.39 0.75 45.32
CA LEU A 602 2.78 0.35 45.50
C LEU A 602 2.87 -1.06 46.10
N GLN A 603 2.09 -1.33 47.13
CA GLN A 603 2.02 -2.65 47.74
C GLN A 603 1.51 -3.71 46.77
N ILE A 604 0.48 -3.40 45.98
CA ILE A 604 -0.09 -4.31 44.97
C ILE A 604 0.98 -4.61 43.89
N LYS A 605 1.72 -3.58 43.44
CA LYS A 605 2.80 -3.73 42.46
C LYS A 605 3.94 -4.61 43.00
N GLU A 606 4.43 -4.34 44.20
CA GLU A 606 5.52 -5.10 44.83
C GLU A 606 5.15 -6.58 44.94
N VAL A 607 3.98 -6.89 45.45
CA VAL A 607 3.49 -8.26 45.58
C VAL A 607 3.36 -8.95 44.23
N LEU A 608 2.81 -8.25 43.21
CA LEU A 608 2.73 -8.80 41.86
C LEU A 608 4.13 -9.09 41.29
N MET A 609 5.07 -8.16 41.47
CA MET A 609 6.45 -8.32 40.95
C MET A 609 7.18 -9.46 41.66
N ASP A 610 6.94 -9.70 42.98
CA ASP A 610 7.52 -10.82 43.69
C ASP A 610 6.95 -12.18 43.26
N MET A 611 5.65 -12.22 42.93
CA MET A 611 5.00 -13.48 42.52
C MET A 611 5.46 -14.01 41.15
N ILE A 612 6.02 -13.17 40.31
CA ILE A 612 6.53 -13.56 38.99
C ILE A 612 8.05 -13.83 38.95
N LYS A 613 8.74 -13.58 40.05
CA LYS A 613 10.15 -14.02 40.21
C LYS A 613 10.18 -15.55 40.32
N GLU A 614 11.07 -16.16 39.56
CA GLU A 614 11.35 -17.59 39.58
C GLU A 614 12.28 -17.92 40.72
#